data_7d279679db20e0216ca3e062d3fc8944
#
_entry.id   7d279679db20e0216ca3e062d3fc8944
#
_cell.length_a   1.000
_cell.length_b   1.000
_cell.length_c   1.000
_cell.angle_alpha   90.00
_cell.angle_beta   90.00
_cell.angle_gamma   90.00
#
_symmetry.space_group_name_H-M   'P 1'
#
loop_
_entity.id
_entity.type
_entity.pdbx_description
1 polymer ?
#
loop_
_entity_poly.entity_id
_entity_poly.type
_entity_poly.pdbx_seq_one_letter_code
_entity_poly.pdbx_strand_id
1 'polypeptide(L)'
;MEIRKYGYLSSVIINKKPTDILQEHYRKWYSHHLGRDIEMLVYGDWGYPVLLFPTTMGRYYEAKDFKLIESAQWFVDNRKVKIYCIDSIDRDSWYAKHLHPSVRIQNHLWYDKMVNEELVPWIQHECQVGKIAVGGCSFGGFQALNFAFRHPDKVAHLWSMGAKFDIKSFMSGYYDDNVYFNNPPDYIPNAHNDQFYHMKIILGTSEHDFCKPDNYAMSGILNRKGIHHWLDVRPWGAHDWPVWREMFPHYLSQV
;
A
#
# COMPACT_ATOMS: atom_id res chain seq x y z
N MET A 1 -22.55 -26.90 3.84
CA MET A 1 -23.16 -26.01 4.85
C MET A 1 -22.02 -25.36 5.62
N GLU A 2 -21.58 -24.20 5.15
CA GLU A 2 -20.68 -23.29 5.89
C GLU A 2 -20.41 -22.04 5.04
N ILE A 3 -21.44 -21.17 4.95
CA ILE A 3 -21.31 -19.81 4.38
C ILE A 3 -21.87 -18.87 5.44
N ARG A 4 -21.10 -18.60 6.47
CA ARG A 4 -21.35 -17.49 7.42
C ARG A 4 -20.04 -17.05 8.07
N LYS A 5 -19.15 -16.36 7.30
CA LYS A 5 -17.95 -15.71 7.88
C LYS A 5 -17.65 -14.32 7.33
N TYR A 6 -18.46 -13.78 6.43
CA TYR A 6 -18.24 -12.42 5.93
C TYR A 6 -19.34 -11.52 6.49
N GLY A 7 -18.98 -10.65 7.44
CA GLY A 7 -19.87 -9.63 7.95
C GLY A 7 -20.36 -8.74 6.80
N TYR A 8 -21.63 -8.36 6.86
CA TYR A 8 -22.25 -7.50 5.85
C TYR A 8 -21.51 -6.16 5.75
N LEU A 9 -20.84 -5.93 4.62
CA LEU A 9 -20.37 -4.62 4.21
C LEU A 9 -21.58 -3.81 3.75
N SER A 10 -21.97 -2.81 4.52
CA SER A 10 -23.01 -1.86 4.08
C SER A 10 -22.40 -0.92 3.04
N SER A 11 -22.86 -0.99 1.79
CA SER A 11 -22.50 -0.04 0.74
C SER A 11 -23.53 1.09 0.69
N VAL A 12 -23.10 2.31 0.90
CA VAL A 12 -23.90 3.50 0.61
C VAL A 12 -23.54 3.98 -0.79
N ILE A 13 -24.48 3.86 -1.73
CA ILE A 13 -24.34 4.40 -3.09
C ILE A 13 -24.66 5.89 -3.04
N ILE A 14 -23.66 6.73 -3.21
CA ILE A 14 -23.86 8.17 -3.38
C ILE A 14 -24.10 8.43 -4.87
N ASN A 15 -25.36 8.65 -5.25
CA ASN A 15 -25.74 9.00 -6.61
C ASN A 15 -25.19 10.38 -6.98
N LYS A 16 -24.12 10.43 -7.80
CA LYS A 16 -23.63 11.64 -8.47
C LYS A 16 -24.18 11.75 -9.91
N LYS A 17 -24.28 12.98 -10.40
CA LYS A 17 -24.84 13.31 -11.74
C LYS A 17 -23.99 12.71 -12.89
N PRO A 18 -24.55 12.53 -14.11
CA PRO A 18 -23.94 11.81 -15.24
C PRO A 18 -22.64 12.39 -15.83
N THR A 19 -22.06 13.43 -15.27
CA THR A 19 -20.81 14.08 -15.74
C THR A 19 -19.56 13.74 -14.94
N ASP A 20 -19.69 13.02 -13.81
CA ASP A 20 -18.55 12.57 -13.01
C ASP A 20 -18.38 11.05 -13.21
N ILE A 21 -17.49 10.68 -14.12
CA ILE A 21 -17.29 9.29 -14.59
C ILE A 21 -16.60 8.40 -13.56
N LEU A 22 -15.89 8.95 -12.58
CA LEU A 22 -15.28 8.17 -11.50
C LEU A 22 -16.35 7.58 -10.58
N GLN A 23 -16.60 6.29 -10.72
CA GLN A 23 -17.43 5.54 -9.76
C GLN A 23 -16.67 5.44 -8.44
N GLU A 24 -17.06 6.23 -7.46
CA GLU A 24 -16.52 6.25 -6.11
C GLU A 24 -17.49 5.56 -5.16
N HIS A 25 -17.00 4.58 -4.41
CA HIS A 25 -17.77 3.84 -3.41
C HIS A 25 -17.09 3.95 -2.06
N TYR A 26 -17.78 4.51 -1.08
CA TYR A 26 -17.36 4.46 0.32
C TYR A 26 -17.70 3.11 0.91
N ARG A 27 -16.76 2.53 1.64
CA ARG A 27 -16.92 1.27 2.36
C ARG A 27 -16.39 1.37 3.76
N LYS A 28 -17.08 0.68 4.67
CA LYS A 28 -16.76 0.62 6.08
C LYS A 28 -17.06 -0.78 6.60
N TRP A 29 -16.15 -1.36 7.38
CA TRP A 29 -16.37 -2.64 8.06
C TRP A 29 -15.74 -2.65 9.44
N TYR A 30 -16.24 -3.51 10.32
CA TYR A 30 -15.61 -3.75 11.61
C TYR A 30 -14.47 -4.74 11.45
N SER A 31 -13.25 -4.33 11.77
CA SER A 31 -12.08 -5.21 11.78
C SER A 31 -11.99 -5.93 13.12
N HIS A 32 -11.96 -7.26 13.06
CA HIS A 32 -11.78 -8.09 14.26
C HIS A 32 -10.35 -8.00 14.80
N HIS A 33 -9.35 -7.82 13.91
CA HIS A 33 -7.96 -7.66 14.32
C HIS A 33 -7.70 -6.31 15.00
N LEU A 34 -8.37 -5.25 14.56
CA LEU A 34 -8.19 -3.90 15.11
C LEU A 34 -9.22 -3.55 16.18
N GLY A 35 -10.28 -4.34 16.35
CA GLY A 35 -11.35 -4.10 17.32
C GLY A 35 -12.15 -2.81 17.05
N ARG A 36 -12.18 -2.33 15.80
CA ARG A 36 -12.83 -1.08 15.39
C ARG A 36 -13.23 -1.08 13.94
N ASP A 37 -14.04 -0.08 13.58
CA ASP A 37 -14.38 0.18 12.18
C ASP A 37 -13.19 0.71 11.40
N ILE A 38 -13.04 0.24 10.17
CA ILE A 38 -12.07 0.70 9.17
C ILE A 38 -12.84 1.22 7.97
N GLU A 39 -12.29 2.27 7.36
CA GLU A 39 -12.90 2.98 6.24
C GLU A 39 -12.04 2.86 4.98
N MET A 40 -12.68 2.92 3.82
CA MET A 40 -12.02 2.79 2.53
C MET A 40 -12.84 3.49 1.44
N LEU A 41 -12.15 4.09 0.47
CA LEU A 41 -12.75 4.46 -0.82
C LEU A 41 -12.35 3.47 -1.90
N VAL A 42 -13.29 3.11 -2.75
CA VAL A 42 -13.07 2.23 -3.89
C VAL A 42 -13.45 2.97 -5.17
N TYR A 43 -12.56 2.94 -6.15
CA TYR A 43 -12.75 3.58 -7.45
C TYR A 43 -12.83 2.54 -8.55
N GLY A 44 -13.91 2.61 -9.31
CA GLY A 44 -14.23 1.66 -10.38
C GLY A 44 -15.04 0.46 -9.93
N ASP A 45 -15.74 -0.14 -10.89
CA ASP A 45 -16.59 -1.32 -10.70
C ASP A 45 -15.90 -2.62 -11.14
N TRP A 46 -14.90 -2.52 -12.01
CA TRP A 46 -14.17 -3.63 -12.60
C TRP A 46 -12.70 -3.29 -12.87
N GLY A 47 -11.87 -4.31 -13.04
CA GLY A 47 -10.45 -4.18 -13.40
C GLY A 47 -9.53 -4.88 -12.42
N TYR A 48 -8.24 -4.85 -12.71
CA TYR A 48 -7.24 -5.46 -11.84
C TYR A 48 -7.15 -4.71 -10.51
N PRO A 49 -7.22 -5.40 -9.35
CA PRO A 49 -7.28 -4.72 -8.06
C PRO A 49 -5.94 -4.12 -7.65
N VAL A 50 -6.01 -2.88 -7.23
CA VAL A 50 -4.87 -2.09 -6.72
C VAL A 50 -5.20 -1.61 -5.31
N LEU A 51 -4.48 -2.09 -4.31
CA LEU A 51 -4.57 -1.59 -2.94
C LEU A 51 -3.55 -0.46 -2.74
N LEU A 52 -4.03 0.74 -2.44
CA LEU A 52 -3.22 1.90 -2.14
C LEU A 52 -3.18 2.18 -0.64
N PHE A 53 -1.96 2.18 -0.09
CA PHE A 53 -1.70 2.65 1.26
C PHE A 53 -1.49 4.18 1.25
N PRO A 54 -2.06 4.91 2.22
CA PRO A 54 -1.91 6.36 2.31
C PRO A 54 -0.50 6.77 2.75
N THR A 55 -0.16 8.06 2.60
CA THR A 55 1.08 8.62 3.13
C THR A 55 1.05 8.68 4.66
N THR A 56 2.09 9.21 5.28
CA THR A 56 2.18 9.42 6.72
C THR A 56 0.92 10.08 7.29
N MET A 57 0.29 9.42 8.26
CA MET A 57 -0.93 9.89 8.93
C MET A 57 -2.12 10.14 7.99
N GLY A 58 -1.99 9.73 6.73
CA GLY A 58 -3.01 9.89 5.71
C GLY A 58 -4.25 9.04 5.98
N ARG A 59 -5.36 9.46 5.37
CA ARG A 59 -6.65 8.78 5.47
C ARG A 59 -7.05 8.20 4.11
N TYR A 60 -8.02 7.35 4.10
CA TYR A 60 -8.56 6.66 2.92
C TYR A 60 -8.96 7.59 1.75
N TYR A 61 -9.22 8.88 2.01
CA TYR A 61 -9.61 9.87 1.01
C TYR A 61 -8.43 10.70 0.47
N GLU A 62 -7.23 10.58 1.06
CA GLU A 62 -6.06 11.41 0.73
C GLU A 62 -5.68 11.34 -0.76
N ALA A 63 -5.64 10.12 -1.34
CA ALA A 63 -5.28 9.91 -2.74
C ALA A 63 -6.23 10.67 -3.70
N LYS A 64 -7.49 10.87 -3.31
CA LYS A 64 -8.45 11.71 -4.03
C LYS A 64 -8.14 13.19 -3.86
N ASP A 65 -8.00 13.64 -2.60
CA ASP A 65 -7.83 15.05 -2.27
C ASP A 65 -6.58 15.64 -2.93
N PHE A 66 -5.52 14.86 -3.03
CA PHE A 66 -4.28 15.22 -3.74
C PHE A 66 -4.23 14.79 -5.20
N LYS A 67 -5.38 14.43 -5.80
CA LYS A 67 -5.55 14.16 -7.24
C LYS A 67 -4.73 12.98 -7.79
N LEU A 68 -4.29 12.07 -6.94
CA LEU A 68 -3.64 10.84 -7.41
C LEU A 68 -4.63 9.95 -8.17
N ILE A 69 -5.86 9.85 -7.66
CA ILE A 69 -6.94 9.10 -8.34
C ILE A 69 -7.34 9.77 -9.65
N GLU A 70 -7.39 11.12 -9.70
CA GLU A 70 -7.65 11.86 -10.95
C GLU A 70 -6.60 11.53 -12.02
N SER A 71 -5.31 11.40 -11.64
CA SER A 71 -4.26 11.01 -12.59
C SER A 71 -4.42 9.59 -13.15
N ALA A 72 -5.10 8.72 -12.42
CA ALA A 72 -5.40 7.34 -12.81
C ALA A 72 -6.77 7.17 -13.48
N GLN A 73 -7.53 8.25 -13.67
CA GLN A 73 -8.93 8.21 -14.11
C GLN A 73 -9.13 7.39 -15.37
N TRP A 74 -8.27 7.56 -16.37
CA TRP A 74 -8.39 6.80 -17.62
C TRP A 74 -8.39 5.28 -17.39
N PHE A 75 -7.54 4.77 -16.48
CA PHE A 75 -7.45 3.35 -16.17
C PHE A 75 -8.70 2.82 -15.47
N VAL A 76 -9.28 3.63 -14.59
CA VAL A 76 -10.52 3.30 -13.88
C VAL A 76 -11.71 3.31 -14.85
N ASP A 77 -11.87 4.37 -15.64
CA ASP A 77 -12.98 4.54 -16.59
C ASP A 77 -12.97 3.48 -17.71
N ASN A 78 -11.77 3.03 -18.11
CA ASN A 78 -11.60 1.96 -19.09
C ASN A 78 -11.54 0.57 -18.45
N ARG A 79 -11.92 0.43 -17.17
CA ARG A 79 -12.01 -0.86 -16.46
C ARG A 79 -10.72 -1.66 -16.47
N LYS A 80 -9.56 -0.99 -16.53
CA LYS A 80 -8.25 -1.63 -16.45
C LYS A 80 -7.90 -1.97 -15.01
N VAL A 81 -8.24 -1.07 -14.08
CA VAL A 81 -7.96 -1.22 -12.67
C VAL A 81 -9.18 -0.87 -11.81
N LYS A 82 -9.24 -1.47 -10.62
CA LYS A 82 -10.13 -1.11 -9.53
C LYS A 82 -9.27 -0.76 -8.34
N ILE A 83 -9.38 0.49 -7.84
CA ILE A 83 -8.45 1.03 -6.84
C ILE A 83 -9.13 1.07 -5.47
N TYR A 84 -8.47 0.52 -4.47
CA TYR A 84 -8.90 0.45 -3.08
C TYR A 84 -7.98 1.31 -2.22
N CYS A 85 -8.47 2.44 -1.73
CA CYS A 85 -7.74 3.39 -0.88
C CYS A 85 -8.11 3.14 0.58
N ILE A 86 -7.26 2.42 1.30
CA ILE A 86 -7.50 2.05 2.70
C ILE A 86 -7.07 3.16 3.67
N ASP A 87 -7.68 3.18 4.85
CA ASP A 87 -7.28 4.04 5.96
C ASP A 87 -5.98 3.55 6.62
N SER A 88 -5.22 4.45 7.24
CA SER A 88 -4.07 4.11 8.07
C SER A 88 -4.42 4.06 9.56
N ILE A 89 -3.55 3.43 10.35
CA ILE A 89 -3.58 3.47 11.80
C ILE A 89 -2.32 4.12 12.39
N ASP A 90 -1.65 4.95 11.62
CA ASP A 90 -0.37 5.54 12.02
C ASP A 90 -0.44 6.27 13.36
N ARG A 91 -1.60 6.90 13.67
CA ARG A 91 -1.85 7.58 14.95
C ARG A 91 -1.79 6.65 16.15
N ASP A 92 -2.11 5.38 15.97
CA ASP A 92 -2.15 4.36 17.03
C ASP A 92 -0.93 3.44 16.98
N SER A 93 -0.12 3.53 15.92
CA SER A 93 1.10 2.74 15.71
C SER A 93 2.34 3.64 15.64
N TRP A 94 2.90 3.87 14.48
CA TRP A 94 4.19 4.52 14.27
C TRP A 94 4.30 5.91 14.93
N TYR A 95 3.22 6.69 14.94
CA TYR A 95 3.15 8.06 15.48
C TYR A 95 2.59 8.15 16.90
N ALA A 96 2.19 7.04 17.53
CA ALA A 96 1.72 6.99 18.91
C ALA A 96 2.88 7.15 19.91
N LYS A 97 3.60 8.26 19.86
CA LYS A 97 4.83 8.48 20.66
C LYS A 97 4.60 8.43 22.18
N HIS A 98 3.36 8.55 22.64
CA HIS A 98 2.96 8.38 24.03
C HIS A 98 2.93 6.91 24.47
N LEU A 99 2.93 5.96 23.52
CA LEU A 99 2.97 4.52 23.79
C LEU A 99 4.41 4.00 23.73
N HIS A 100 4.67 2.95 24.51
CA HIS A 100 5.94 2.23 24.40
C HIS A 100 6.13 1.67 22.98
N PRO A 101 7.35 1.66 22.41
CA PRO A 101 7.58 1.18 21.04
C PRO A 101 7.10 -0.25 20.77
N SER A 102 7.18 -1.15 21.74
CA SER A 102 6.65 -2.52 21.61
C SER A 102 5.13 -2.56 21.35
N VAL A 103 4.39 -1.62 21.95
CA VAL A 103 2.94 -1.49 21.71
C VAL A 103 2.69 -0.91 20.31
N ARG A 104 3.49 0.06 19.89
CA ARG A 104 3.38 0.68 18.54
C ARG A 104 3.60 -0.34 17.43
N ILE A 105 4.66 -1.17 17.55
CA ILE A 105 4.91 -2.22 16.55
C ILE A 105 3.83 -3.31 16.61
N GLN A 106 3.32 -3.64 17.80
CA GLN A 106 2.22 -4.61 17.93
C GLN A 106 0.95 -4.11 17.24
N ASN A 107 0.62 -2.83 17.37
CA ASN A 107 -0.52 -2.24 16.67
C ASN A 107 -0.34 -2.31 15.14
N HIS A 108 0.89 -2.07 14.64
CA HIS A 108 1.18 -2.27 13.22
C HIS A 108 0.98 -3.73 12.79
N LEU A 109 1.37 -4.71 13.61
CA LEU A 109 1.12 -6.12 13.31
C LEU A 109 -0.37 -6.46 13.23
N TRP A 110 -1.22 -5.83 14.05
CA TRP A 110 -2.66 -5.98 13.94
C TRP A 110 -3.20 -5.38 12.64
N TYR A 111 -2.63 -4.25 12.20
CA TYR A 111 -2.96 -3.66 10.91
C TYR A 111 -2.54 -4.57 9.74
N ASP A 112 -1.34 -5.08 9.75
CA ASP A 112 -0.83 -6.04 8.76
C ASP A 112 -1.75 -7.27 8.67
N LYS A 113 -2.16 -7.83 9.83
CA LYS A 113 -3.11 -8.94 9.88
C LYS A 113 -4.48 -8.57 9.29
N MET A 114 -5.01 -7.41 9.63
CA MET A 114 -6.28 -6.94 9.06
C MET A 114 -6.19 -6.85 7.53
N VAL A 115 -5.12 -6.29 6.99
CA VAL A 115 -4.91 -6.22 5.54
C VAL A 115 -4.80 -7.62 4.94
N ASN A 116 -3.99 -8.51 5.53
CA ASN A 116 -3.71 -9.83 5.01
C ASN A 116 -4.88 -10.82 5.15
N GLU A 117 -5.61 -10.78 6.26
CA GLU A 117 -6.59 -11.82 6.61
C GLU A 117 -8.04 -11.39 6.41
N GLU A 118 -8.32 -10.08 6.38
CA GLU A 118 -9.68 -9.54 6.15
C GLU A 118 -9.80 -8.89 4.77
N LEU A 119 -8.95 -7.88 4.47
CA LEU A 119 -9.13 -7.03 3.30
C LEU A 119 -8.69 -7.73 1.99
N VAL A 120 -7.46 -8.26 1.94
CA VAL A 120 -6.93 -8.84 0.68
C VAL A 120 -7.73 -10.06 0.23
N PRO A 121 -8.13 -11.02 1.09
CA PRO A 121 -9.00 -12.11 0.69
C PRO A 121 -10.35 -11.65 0.14
N TRP A 122 -10.91 -10.59 0.73
CA TRP A 122 -12.15 -10.00 0.23
C TRP A 122 -11.96 -9.36 -1.15
N ILE A 123 -10.88 -8.59 -1.38
CA ILE A 123 -10.54 -8.01 -2.70
C ILE A 123 -10.32 -9.12 -3.74
N GLN A 124 -9.57 -10.16 -3.39
CA GLN A 124 -9.31 -11.31 -4.27
C GLN A 124 -10.61 -12.01 -4.68
N HIS A 125 -11.51 -12.21 -3.73
CA HIS A 125 -12.82 -12.80 -4.01
C HIS A 125 -13.70 -11.88 -4.87
N GLU A 126 -13.77 -10.57 -4.55
CA GLU A 126 -14.58 -9.61 -5.32
C GLU A 126 -14.09 -9.47 -6.77
N CYS A 127 -12.79 -9.45 -6.98
CA CYS A 127 -12.18 -9.29 -8.31
C CYS A 127 -11.85 -10.60 -9.02
N GLN A 128 -12.08 -11.75 -8.39
CA GLN A 128 -11.81 -13.09 -8.92
C GLN A 128 -10.35 -13.26 -9.37
N VAL A 129 -9.39 -12.81 -8.54
CA VAL A 129 -7.94 -12.89 -8.80
C VAL A 129 -7.21 -13.61 -7.67
N GLY A 130 -6.09 -14.26 -7.99
CA GLY A 130 -5.23 -14.90 -6.99
C GLY A 130 -4.28 -13.94 -6.29
N LYS A 131 -3.87 -12.86 -6.98
CA LYS A 131 -2.93 -11.85 -6.46
C LYS A 131 -3.38 -10.45 -6.86
N ILE A 132 -2.99 -9.46 -6.04
CA ILE A 132 -3.33 -8.05 -6.25
C ILE A 132 -2.08 -7.21 -6.54
N ALA A 133 -2.28 -5.97 -6.99
CA ALA A 133 -1.26 -4.94 -6.93
C ALA A 133 -1.35 -4.20 -5.59
N VAL A 134 -0.20 -3.81 -5.06
CA VAL A 134 -0.11 -2.93 -3.88
C VAL A 134 0.79 -1.75 -4.20
N GLY A 135 0.43 -0.58 -3.69
CA GLY A 135 1.25 0.61 -3.91
C GLY A 135 1.00 1.70 -2.87
N GLY A 136 1.80 2.74 -2.93
CA GLY A 136 1.64 3.92 -2.09
C GLY A 136 2.76 4.94 -2.28
N CYS A 137 2.50 6.15 -1.81
CA CYS A 137 3.44 7.26 -1.83
C CYS A 137 4.05 7.45 -0.43
N SER A 138 5.32 7.85 -0.37
CA SER A 138 6.00 8.13 0.90
C SER A 138 5.89 6.94 1.88
N PHE A 139 5.32 7.14 3.07
CA PHE A 139 5.11 6.07 4.04
C PHE A 139 4.18 4.95 3.53
N GLY A 140 3.24 5.28 2.64
CA GLY A 140 2.43 4.28 1.94
C GLY A 140 3.25 3.36 1.05
N GLY A 141 4.33 3.86 0.46
CA GLY A 141 5.28 3.04 -0.30
C GLY A 141 6.07 2.07 0.59
N PHE A 142 6.42 2.48 1.83
CA PHE A 142 6.95 1.57 2.84
C PHE A 142 5.94 0.49 3.19
N GLN A 143 4.69 0.87 3.50
CA GLN A 143 3.62 -0.07 3.85
C GLN A 143 3.41 -1.10 2.73
N ALA A 144 3.35 -0.66 1.47
CA ALA A 144 3.20 -1.52 0.31
C ALA A 144 4.35 -2.51 0.15
N LEU A 145 5.60 -2.04 0.29
CA LEU A 145 6.79 -2.90 0.17
C LEU A 145 6.86 -3.89 1.34
N ASN A 146 6.67 -3.42 2.57
CA ASN A 146 6.68 -4.29 3.73
C ASN A 146 5.62 -5.38 3.64
N PHE A 147 4.38 -5.02 3.26
CA PHE A 147 3.29 -5.96 3.03
C PHE A 147 3.63 -6.98 1.93
N ALA A 148 4.14 -6.54 0.78
CA ALA A 148 4.47 -7.40 -0.35
C ALA A 148 5.54 -8.45 -0.02
N PHE A 149 6.58 -8.05 0.73
CA PHE A 149 7.65 -8.99 1.12
C PHE A 149 7.28 -9.89 2.31
N ARG A 150 6.31 -9.49 3.12
CA ARG A 150 5.75 -10.36 4.18
C ARG A 150 4.71 -11.33 3.66
N HIS A 151 3.98 -10.97 2.61
CA HIS A 151 2.88 -11.75 2.02
C HIS A 151 3.02 -11.89 0.49
N PRO A 152 4.14 -12.45 -0.01
CA PRO A 152 4.44 -12.45 -1.44
C PRO A 152 3.53 -13.37 -2.26
N ASP A 153 2.81 -14.28 -1.60
CA ASP A 153 1.76 -15.11 -2.20
C ASP A 153 0.50 -14.31 -2.56
N LYS A 154 0.32 -13.12 -1.99
CA LYS A 154 -0.83 -12.24 -2.22
C LYS A 154 -0.57 -11.16 -3.26
N VAL A 155 0.69 -10.86 -3.59
CA VAL A 155 1.09 -9.69 -4.37
C VAL A 155 1.73 -10.09 -5.70
N ALA A 156 1.22 -9.52 -6.81
CA ALA A 156 1.82 -9.65 -8.13
C ALA A 156 2.59 -8.39 -8.56
N HIS A 157 2.11 -7.20 -8.14
CA HIS A 157 2.72 -5.91 -8.47
C HIS A 157 2.94 -5.10 -7.21
N LEU A 158 4.12 -4.53 -7.08
CA LEU A 158 4.50 -3.62 -5.99
C LEU A 158 4.98 -2.30 -6.57
N TRP A 159 4.36 -1.19 -6.15
CA TRP A 159 4.74 0.16 -6.54
C TRP A 159 4.98 1.03 -5.31
N SER A 160 6.24 1.39 -5.10
CA SER A 160 6.65 2.28 -4.02
C SER A 160 7.12 3.61 -4.60
N MET A 161 6.46 4.70 -4.24
CA MET A 161 6.74 6.05 -4.76
C MET A 161 7.31 6.93 -3.65
N GLY A 162 8.60 7.24 -3.70
CA GLY A 162 9.28 8.12 -2.74
C GLY A 162 9.34 7.57 -1.32
N ALA A 163 9.49 6.27 -1.12
CA ALA A 163 9.42 5.68 0.22
C ALA A 163 10.73 5.75 1.00
N LYS A 164 10.60 5.85 2.30
CA LYS A 164 11.65 5.54 3.27
C LYS A 164 11.41 4.15 3.82
N PHE A 165 12.42 3.28 3.78
CA PHE A 165 12.25 1.87 4.15
C PHE A 165 12.77 1.51 5.54
N ASP A 166 13.66 2.30 6.12
CA ASP A 166 14.17 2.09 7.49
C ASP A 166 13.26 2.79 8.51
N ILE A 167 12.54 1.98 9.31
CA ILE A 167 11.59 2.46 10.31
C ILE A 167 12.18 2.58 11.72
N LYS A 168 13.44 2.28 11.92
CA LYS A 168 14.07 2.28 13.26
C LYS A 168 13.97 3.64 13.96
N SER A 169 13.94 4.74 13.21
CA SER A 169 13.74 6.08 13.75
C SER A 169 12.40 6.27 14.48
N PHE A 170 11.38 5.47 14.15
CA PHE A 170 10.10 5.48 14.84
C PHE A 170 10.15 4.73 16.17
N MET A 171 11.14 3.88 16.39
CA MET A 171 11.19 2.96 17.53
C MET A 171 11.97 3.50 18.75
N SER A 172 12.52 4.73 18.70
CA SER A 172 13.20 5.39 19.82
C SER A 172 14.30 4.51 20.47
N GLY A 173 15.03 3.75 19.64
CA GLY A 173 16.09 2.82 20.08
C GLY A 173 15.59 1.43 20.51
N TYR A 174 14.29 1.19 20.60
CA TYR A 174 13.74 -0.14 20.83
C TYR A 174 13.88 -1.02 19.59
N TYR A 175 14.27 -2.28 19.80
CA TYR A 175 14.45 -3.24 18.73
C TYR A 175 14.18 -4.67 19.24
N ASP A 176 13.27 -5.37 18.57
CA ASP A 176 12.93 -6.77 18.83
C ASP A 176 12.66 -7.47 17.49
N ASP A 177 12.27 -8.74 17.53
CA ASP A 177 11.94 -9.52 16.33
C ASP A 177 10.78 -8.89 15.52
N ASN A 178 9.82 -8.26 16.18
CA ASN A 178 8.71 -7.60 15.51
C ASN A 178 9.20 -6.38 14.70
N VAL A 179 10.13 -5.61 15.26
CA VAL A 179 10.78 -4.50 14.55
C VAL A 179 11.63 -5.04 13.40
N TYR A 180 12.46 -6.07 13.66
CA TYR A 180 13.28 -6.72 12.63
C TYR A 180 12.45 -7.14 11.42
N PHE A 181 11.38 -7.92 11.62
CA PHE A 181 10.53 -8.43 10.54
C PHE A 181 9.59 -7.39 9.92
N ASN A 182 9.64 -6.14 10.37
CA ASN A 182 8.92 -5.01 9.78
C ASN A 182 9.85 -3.87 9.34
N ASN A 183 11.17 -4.09 9.39
CA ASN A 183 12.18 -3.19 8.83
C ASN A 183 12.78 -3.81 7.56
N PRO A 184 12.27 -3.51 6.37
CA PRO A 184 12.69 -4.13 5.12
C PRO A 184 14.21 -4.22 4.91
N PRO A 185 15.03 -3.18 5.21
CA PRO A 185 16.48 -3.27 5.09
C PRO A 185 17.14 -4.35 5.94
N ASP A 186 16.50 -4.75 7.06
CA ASP A 186 17.06 -5.74 7.98
C ASP A 186 16.66 -7.16 7.57
N TYR A 187 15.37 -7.44 7.31
CA TYR A 187 14.92 -8.80 7.07
C TYR A 187 15.03 -9.26 5.60
N ILE A 188 14.83 -8.38 4.62
CA ILE A 188 14.85 -8.78 3.20
C ILE A 188 16.19 -9.42 2.80
N PRO A 189 17.36 -8.91 3.22
CA PRO A 189 18.64 -9.58 2.89
C PRO A 189 18.70 -11.05 3.26
N ASN A 190 18.07 -11.43 4.37
CA ASN A 190 18.09 -12.77 4.93
C ASN A 190 16.84 -13.60 4.61
N ALA A 191 15.78 -13.00 4.09
CA ALA A 191 14.56 -13.71 3.73
C ALA A 191 14.73 -14.54 2.46
N HIS A 192 14.15 -15.73 2.44
CA HIS A 192 14.14 -16.63 1.29
C HIS A 192 12.70 -17.02 0.98
N ASN A 193 12.23 -16.64 -0.21
CA ASN A 193 10.92 -17.04 -0.71
C ASN A 193 10.92 -16.90 -2.24
N ASP A 194 10.61 -17.98 -2.94
CA ASP A 194 10.60 -18.02 -4.40
C ASP A 194 9.58 -17.04 -5.01
N GLN A 195 8.52 -16.70 -4.27
CA GLN A 195 7.52 -15.73 -4.73
C GLN A 195 8.09 -14.33 -4.92
N PHE A 196 9.19 -13.97 -4.28
CA PHE A 196 9.85 -12.67 -4.48
C PHE A 196 10.27 -12.43 -5.93
N TYR A 197 10.68 -13.51 -6.63
CA TYR A 197 11.14 -13.44 -8.02
C TYR A 197 10.00 -13.36 -9.04
N HIS A 198 8.75 -13.51 -8.59
CA HIS A 198 7.55 -13.46 -9.45
C HIS A 198 6.80 -12.13 -9.32
N MET A 199 7.18 -11.27 -8.39
CA MET A 199 6.61 -9.94 -8.24
C MET A 199 7.20 -8.98 -9.29
N LYS A 200 6.35 -8.14 -9.87
CA LYS A 200 6.77 -6.97 -10.65
C LYS A 200 6.94 -5.78 -9.70
N ILE A 201 8.16 -5.35 -9.47
CA ILE A 201 8.50 -4.35 -8.46
C ILE A 201 8.98 -3.07 -9.14
N ILE A 202 8.40 -1.92 -8.76
CA ILE A 202 8.85 -0.60 -9.15
C ILE A 202 9.13 0.22 -7.88
N LEU A 203 10.36 0.72 -7.78
CA LEU A 203 10.77 1.68 -6.76
C LEU A 203 10.91 3.04 -7.42
N GLY A 204 9.95 3.93 -7.20
CA GLY A 204 9.94 5.28 -7.76
C GLY A 204 10.54 6.30 -6.81
N THR A 205 11.34 7.20 -7.33
CA THR A 205 11.88 8.36 -6.62
C THR A 205 12.13 9.49 -7.62
N SER A 206 12.59 10.64 -7.15
CA SER A 206 12.96 11.76 -8.02
C SER A 206 14.28 12.39 -7.60
N GLU A 207 14.83 13.24 -8.47
CA GLU A 207 16.18 13.81 -8.28
C GLU A 207 16.30 14.59 -6.97
N HIS A 208 15.23 15.31 -6.57
CA HIS A 208 15.22 16.14 -5.36
C HIS A 208 14.40 15.53 -4.23
N ASP A 209 14.07 14.23 -4.32
CA ASP A 209 13.39 13.50 -3.24
C ASP A 209 14.37 13.21 -2.09
N PHE A 210 14.06 13.67 -0.88
CA PHE A 210 14.91 13.39 0.29
C PHE A 210 14.93 11.89 0.67
N CYS A 211 13.96 11.08 0.20
CA CYS A 211 13.97 9.63 0.32
C CYS A 211 14.73 8.91 -0.82
N LYS A 212 15.31 9.66 -1.79
CA LYS A 212 16.10 9.07 -2.88
C LYS A 212 17.19 8.12 -2.39
N PRO A 213 18.01 8.45 -1.36
CA PRO A 213 19.02 7.52 -0.83
C PRO A 213 18.43 6.19 -0.34
N ASP A 214 17.27 6.22 0.31
CA ASP A 214 16.58 5.01 0.80
C ASP A 214 16.14 4.11 -0.37
N ASN A 215 15.64 4.70 -1.47
CA ASN A 215 15.23 3.96 -2.66
C ASN A 215 16.43 3.31 -3.36
N TYR A 216 17.57 4.00 -3.47
CA TYR A 216 18.81 3.41 -3.99
C TYR A 216 19.33 2.29 -3.08
N ALA A 217 19.30 2.47 -1.77
CA ALA A 217 19.72 1.46 -0.81
C ALA A 217 18.88 0.19 -0.93
N MET A 218 17.54 0.34 -1.02
CA MET A 218 16.62 -0.78 -1.21
C MET A 218 16.84 -1.45 -2.56
N SER A 219 17.01 -0.70 -3.65
CA SER A 219 17.37 -1.24 -4.96
C SER A 219 18.68 -2.04 -4.90
N GLY A 220 19.67 -1.56 -4.16
CA GLY A 220 20.92 -2.30 -3.92
C GLY A 220 20.70 -3.62 -3.17
N ILE A 221 19.77 -3.68 -2.22
CA ILE A 221 19.39 -4.91 -1.51
C ILE A 221 18.75 -5.90 -2.50
N LEU A 222 17.77 -5.46 -3.28
CA LEU A 222 17.08 -6.31 -4.26
C LEU A 222 18.03 -6.85 -5.33
N ASN A 223 18.95 -6.02 -5.83
CA ASN A 223 19.98 -6.42 -6.78
C ASN A 223 20.89 -7.53 -6.22
N ARG A 224 21.38 -7.38 -4.98
CA ARG A 224 22.21 -8.41 -4.33
C ARG A 224 21.48 -9.75 -4.15
N LYS A 225 20.16 -9.72 -4.06
CA LYS A 225 19.31 -10.91 -3.99
C LYS A 225 18.90 -11.45 -5.37
N GLY A 226 19.25 -10.78 -6.46
CA GLY A 226 18.80 -11.16 -7.81
C GLY A 226 17.30 -10.96 -8.03
N ILE A 227 16.64 -10.13 -7.23
CA ILE A 227 15.21 -9.79 -7.37
C ILE A 227 15.07 -8.70 -8.41
N HIS A 228 14.42 -9.04 -9.55
CA HIS A 228 14.17 -8.08 -10.61
C HIS A 228 13.25 -6.95 -10.15
N HIS A 229 13.64 -5.72 -10.41
CA HIS A 229 12.86 -4.52 -10.13
C HIS A 229 13.28 -3.38 -11.06
N TRP A 230 12.41 -2.41 -11.19
CA TRP A 230 12.72 -1.16 -11.86
C TRP A 230 12.89 -0.05 -10.82
N LEU A 231 14.09 0.57 -10.78
CA LEU A 231 14.33 1.82 -10.06
C LEU A 231 14.02 2.98 -11.00
N ASP A 232 12.83 3.58 -10.85
CA ASP A 232 12.38 4.73 -11.63
C ASP A 232 12.81 6.04 -10.94
N VAL A 233 13.80 6.72 -11.52
CA VAL A 233 14.28 8.01 -11.00
C VAL A 233 13.82 9.13 -11.92
N ARG A 234 12.83 9.91 -11.48
CA ARG A 234 12.37 11.06 -12.25
C ARG A 234 13.41 12.19 -12.20
N PRO A 235 13.75 12.81 -13.35
CA PRO A 235 14.81 13.83 -13.40
C PRO A 235 14.37 15.19 -12.81
N TRP A 236 13.14 15.31 -12.37
CA TRP A 236 12.55 16.51 -11.78
C TRP A 236 11.68 16.18 -10.56
N GLY A 237 11.29 17.21 -9.83
CA GLY A 237 10.38 17.09 -8.70
C GLY A 237 11.09 16.71 -7.42
N ALA A 238 10.37 16.93 -6.33
CA ALA A 238 10.79 16.62 -4.97
C ALA A 238 9.88 15.52 -4.40
N HIS A 239 9.92 15.32 -3.09
CA HIS A 239 9.04 14.39 -2.36
C HIS A 239 7.63 14.95 -2.26
N ASP A 240 6.87 14.91 -3.37
CA ASP A 240 5.55 15.55 -3.42
C ASP A 240 4.64 14.95 -4.50
N TRP A 241 3.35 15.22 -4.37
CA TRP A 241 2.25 14.73 -5.20
C TRP A 241 2.40 14.98 -6.71
N PRO A 242 2.94 16.13 -7.20
CA PRO A 242 3.13 16.32 -8.64
C PRO A 242 3.90 15.20 -9.31
N VAL A 243 4.99 14.73 -8.71
CA VAL A 243 5.80 13.66 -9.28
C VAL A 243 5.11 12.30 -9.15
N TRP A 244 4.42 12.06 -8.04
CA TRP A 244 3.68 10.81 -7.84
C TRP A 244 2.47 10.68 -8.79
N ARG A 245 1.83 11.81 -9.15
CA ARG A 245 0.77 11.83 -10.15
C ARG A 245 1.24 11.50 -11.57
N GLU A 246 2.53 11.63 -11.87
CA GLU A 246 3.10 11.14 -13.12
C GLU A 246 3.55 9.68 -13.03
N MET A 247 4.10 9.27 -11.89
CA MET A 247 4.53 7.89 -11.65
C MET A 247 3.35 6.92 -11.67
N PHE A 248 2.30 7.24 -10.95
CA PHE A 248 1.20 6.29 -10.71
C PHE A 248 0.53 5.78 -11.98
N PRO A 249 0.04 6.63 -12.93
CA PRO A 249 -0.52 6.14 -14.19
C PRO A 249 0.50 5.39 -15.04
N HIS A 250 1.78 5.76 -15.01
CA HIS A 250 2.82 5.02 -15.71
C HIS A 250 2.98 3.60 -15.14
N TYR A 251 2.89 3.42 -13.82
CA TYR A 251 2.96 2.10 -13.19
C TYR A 251 1.69 1.28 -13.44
N LEU A 252 0.53 1.91 -13.46
CA LEU A 252 -0.73 1.27 -13.85
C LEU A 252 -0.70 0.72 -15.28
N SER A 253 0.06 1.32 -16.18
CA SER A 253 0.21 0.82 -17.56
C SER A 253 0.98 -0.51 -17.66
N GLN A 254 1.58 -0.98 -16.57
CA GLN A 254 2.34 -2.24 -16.49
C GLN A 254 1.50 -3.44 -16.02
N VAL A 255 0.21 -3.24 -15.75
CA VAL A 255 -0.73 -4.30 -15.29
C VAL A 255 -1.36 -5.04 -16.45
#